data_8cf7323bf545f6fb22c93ac30ea26fa6
#
_entry.id   8cf7323bf545f6fb22c93ac30ea26fa6
#
_cell.length_a   1.000
_cell.length_b   1.000
_cell.length_c   1.000
_cell.angle_alpha   90.00
_cell.angle_beta   90.00
_cell.angle_gamma   90.00
#
_symmetry.space_group_name_H-M   'P 1'
#
loop_
_entity.id
_entity.type
_entity.pdbx_description
1 polymer ?
#
loop_
_entity_poly.entity_id
_entity_poly.type
_entity_poly.pdbx_seq_one_letter_code
_entity_poly.pdbx_strand_id
1 'polypeptide(L)'
;RYSSKVANYLQYLGIRKGDRVMLVLKRHYQFWFTILALHKIGAVVIPATNLLLKSDFEYRFKAGNVDAVICTADGPVSREIDKAAKSYKNLKVKIMVGASRKGWHSFNKEVKYFSSHFRRPTGENAVGGSDPSIMFFTSGTTSYPKITTHNFKYPLGHYVTAKYWHQVDPDGIHFAISDTGWGKALWGKIYGQWLCEACIFTYDFDNFDAKEILQMIEKYKITTFCAPPTVYRVMVHMKLDKYDLSSLQNVTTAGEALNPEIYEKFKAKTGF
;
A
#
# COMPACT_ATOMS: atom_id res chain seq x y z
N ARG A 1 2.28 -17.82 -3.80
CA ARG A 1 1.14 -18.55 -4.38
C ARG A 1 0.05 -17.61 -4.89
N TYR A 2 -0.56 -16.76 -4.04
CA TYR A 2 -1.65 -15.86 -4.46
C TYR A 2 -1.18 -14.81 -5.47
N SER A 3 -0.02 -14.19 -5.29
CA SER A 3 0.51 -13.22 -6.25
C SER A 3 0.71 -13.81 -7.66
N SER A 4 1.00 -15.11 -7.76
CA SER A 4 1.08 -15.80 -9.07
C SER A 4 -0.30 -15.96 -9.72
N LYS A 5 -1.34 -16.30 -8.95
CA LYS A 5 -2.71 -16.33 -9.47
C LYS A 5 -3.14 -14.97 -10.00
N VAL A 6 -2.87 -13.92 -9.23
CA VAL A 6 -3.18 -12.54 -9.62
C VAL A 6 -2.39 -12.13 -10.86
N ALA A 7 -1.11 -12.50 -10.97
CA ALA A 7 -0.30 -12.21 -12.16
C ALA A 7 -0.87 -12.86 -13.42
N ASN A 8 -1.21 -14.16 -13.35
CA ASN A 8 -1.85 -14.87 -14.46
C ASN A 8 -3.21 -14.26 -14.85
N TYR A 9 -4.01 -13.87 -13.87
CA TYR A 9 -5.28 -13.19 -14.07
C TYR A 9 -5.11 -11.84 -14.77
N LEU A 10 -4.18 -11.01 -14.30
CA LEU A 10 -3.91 -9.70 -14.90
C LEU A 10 -3.38 -9.84 -16.34
N GLN A 11 -2.50 -10.82 -16.60
CA GLN A 11 -2.05 -11.12 -17.96
C GLN A 11 -3.18 -11.59 -18.88
N TYR A 12 -4.12 -12.38 -18.37
CA TYR A 12 -5.32 -12.78 -19.10
C TYR A 12 -6.17 -11.57 -19.50
N LEU A 13 -6.31 -10.58 -18.60
CA LEU A 13 -7.01 -9.32 -18.88
C LEU A 13 -6.21 -8.37 -19.78
N GLY A 14 -5.05 -8.77 -20.27
CA GLY A 14 -4.26 -7.99 -21.21
C GLY A 14 -3.21 -7.06 -20.58
N ILE A 15 -2.99 -7.10 -19.26
CA ILE A 15 -1.94 -6.32 -18.61
C ILE A 15 -0.55 -6.90 -18.97
N ARG A 16 0.37 -6.01 -19.38
CA ARG A 16 1.70 -6.36 -19.87
C ARG A 16 2.78 -5.53 -19.16
N LYS A 17 4.04 -5.85 -19.44
CA LYS A 17 5.20 -5.07 -19.01
C LYS A 17 5.05 -3.61 -19.46
N GLY A 18 5.28 -2.67 -18.55
CA GLY A 18 5.17 -1.25 -18.78
C GLY A 18 3.77 -0.66 -18.66
N ASP A 19 2.70 -1.46 -18.67
CA ASP A 19 1.34 -0.96 -18.40
C ASP A 19 1.26 -0.35 -17.01
N ARG A 20 0.53 0.74 -16.89
CA ARG A 20 0.39 1.53 -15.65
C ARG A 20 -0.93 1.22 -14.98
N VAL A 21 -0.85 0.60 -13.80
CA VAL A 21 -2.01 0.09 -13.07
C VAL A 21 -2.20 0.88 -11.78
N MET A 22 -3.30 1.60 -11.69
CA MET A 22 -3.65 2.35 -10.47
C MET A 22 -4.34 1.44 -9.45
N LEU A 23 -3.82 1.44 -8.22
CA LEU A 23 -4.36 0.67 -7.09
C LEU A 23 -5.05 1.59 -6.10
N VAL A 24 -6.36 1.41 -5.92
CA VAL A 24 -7.22 2.19 -5.02
C VAL A 24 -7.89 1.22 -4.03
N LEU A 25 -7.10 0.64 -3.12
CA LEU A 25 -7.48 -0.58 -2.40
C LEU A 25 -7.57 -0.43 -0.88
N LYS A 26 -7.60 0.77 -0.32
CA LYS A 26 -7.57 0.93 1.14
C LYS A 26 -6.48 0.02 1.76
N ARG A 27 -6.76 -0.64 2.88
CA ARG A 27 -5.88 -1.61 3.53
C ARG A 27 -6.32 -3.06 3.29
N HIS A 28 -7.05 -3.33 2.20
CA HIS A 28 -7.43 -4.69 1.82
C HIS A 28 -6.19 -5.54 1.52
N TYR A 29 -6.15 -6.78 2.00
CA TYR A 29 -5.01 -7.70 1.84
C TYR A 29 -4.67 -7.98 0.36
N GLN A 30 -5.63 -7.80 -0.56
CA GLN A 30 -5.42 -7.93 -2.00
C GLN A 30 -4.38 -6.94 -2.54
N PHE A 31 -4.17 -5.82 -1.88
CA PHE A 31 -3.16 -4.83 -2.24
C PHE A 31 -1.76 -5.46 -2.32
N TRP A 32 -1.37 -6.24 -1.32
CA TRP A 32 -0.05 -6.89 -1.24
C TRP A 32 0.14 -7.94 -2.34
N PHE A 33 -0.86 -8.77 -2.59
CA PHE A 33 -0.78 -9.76 -3.66
C PHE A 33 -0.73 -9.11 -5.04
N THR A 34 -1.46 -8.04 -5.24
CA THR A 34 -1.54 -7.32 -6.50
C THR A 34 -0.24 -6.59 -6.82
N ILE A 35 0.38 -5.93 -5.84
CA ILE A 35 1.71 -5.31 -6.04
C ILE A 35 2.74 -6.35 -6.51
N LEU A 36 2.84 -7.47 -5.80
CA LEU A 36 3.77 -8.53 -6.21
C LEU A 36 3.42 -9.13 -7.58
N ALA A 37 2.14 -9.21 -7.92
CA ALA A 37 1.71 -9.69 -9.23
C ALA A 37 2.12 -8.73 -10.35
N LEU A 38 1.91 -7.44 -10.16
CA LEU A 38 2.31 -6.40 -11.11
C LEU A 38 3.83 -6.38 -11.29
N HIS A 39 4.60 -6.53 -10.20
CA HIS A 39 6.05 -6.66 -10.28
C HIS A 39 6.51 -7.90 -11.06
N LYS A 40 5.83 -9.04 -10.90
CA LYS A 40 6.12 -10.26 -11.68
C LYS A 40 5.90 -10.07 -13.18
N ILE A 41 4.92 -9.26 -13.57
CA ILE A 41 4.58 -8.95 -14.96
C ILE A 41 5.51 -7.86 -15.51
N GLY A 42 6.04 -6.97 -14.65
CA GLY A 42 6.77 -5.77 -15.04
C GLY A 42 5.86 -4.58 -15.32
N ALA A 43 4.63 -4.60 -14.81
CA ALA A 43 3.72 -3.47 -14.87
C ALA A 43 4.06 -2.43 -13.78
N VAL A 44 3.75 -1.16 -14.05
CA VAL A 44 4.03 -0.03 -13.17
C VAL A 44 2.86 0.18 -12.22
N VAL A 45 3.13 0.18 -10.93
CA VAL A 45 2.12 0.40 -9.88
C VAL A 45 1.93 1.89 -9.63
N ILE A 46 0.69 2.35 -9.57
CA ILE A 46 0.32 3.72 -9.17
C ILE A 46 -0.60 3.61 -7.94
N PRO A 47 -0.07 3.68 -6.71
CA PRO A 47 -0.90 3.71 -5.52
C PRO A 47 -1.73 4.99 -5.46
N ALA A 48 -3.00 4.88 -5.06
CA ALA A 48 -3.89 6.01 -4.92
C ALA A 48 -4.88 5.81 -3.77
N THR A 49 -5.22 6.89 -3.09
CA THR A 49 -6.20 6.85 -1.99
C THR A 49 -7.63 6.71 -2.53
N ASN A 50 -8.49 6.09 -1.75
CA ASN A 50 -9.93 5.95 -2.06
C ASN A 50 -10.73 7.24 -1.82
N LEU A 51 -10.07 8.33 -1.38
CA LEU A 51 -10.70 9.63 -1.16
C LEU A 51 -10.71 10.53 -2.40
N LEU A 52 -10.13 10.08 -3.51
CA LEU A 52 -10.07 10.85 -4.75
C LEU A 52 -11.47 11.04 -5.37
N LEU A 53 -11.68 12.23 -5.92
CA LEU A 53 -12.88 12.61 -6.66
C LEU A 53 -12.66 12.47 -8.17
N LYS A 54 -13.74 12.66 -8.95
CA LYS A 54 -13.71 12.58 -10.42
C LYS A 54 -12.59 13.41 -11.05
N SER A 55 -12.46 14.68 -10.66
CA SER A 55 -11.42 15.58 -11.19
C SER A 55 -9.99 15.09 -10.93
N ASP A 56 -9.79 14.50 -9.75
CA ASP A 56 -8.49 13.92 -9.38
C ASP A 56 -8.14 12.73 -10.25
N PHE A 57 -9.13 11.85 -10.53
CA PHE A 57 -8.92 10.72 -11.42
C PHE A 57 -8.70 11.15 -12.87
N GLU A 58 -9.45 12.13 -13.38
CA GLU A 58 -9.28 12.67 -14.73
C GLU A 58 -7.84 13.17 -14.95
N TYR A 59 -7.33 13.93 -13.99
CA TYR A 59 -5.94 14.39 -14.00
C TYR A 59 -4.95 13.23 -13.96
N ARG A 60 -5.09 12.34 -12.97
CA ARG A 60 -4.14 11.24 -12.74
C ARG A 60 -4.15 10.22 -13.87
N PHE A 61 -5.28 9.92 -14.45
CA PHE A 61 -5.39 9.03 -15.61
C PHE A 61 -4.60 9.58 -16.79
N LYS A 62 -4.79 10.87 -17.08
CA LYS A 62 -4.10 11.55 -18.18
C LYS A 62 -2.60 11.72 -17.90
N ALA A 63 -2.23 12.27 -16.76
CA ALA A 63 -0.85 12.54 -16.41
C ALA A 63 -0.04 11.24 -16.21
N GLY A 64 -0.64 10.22 -15.60
CA GLY A 64 -0.03 8.91 -15.36
C GLY A 64 -0.13 7.96 -16.54
N ASN A 65 -0.88 8.29 -17.60
CA ASN A 65 -1.16 7.39 -18.73
C ASN A 65 -1.68 6.02 -18.26
N VAL A 66 -2.72 6.02 -17.43
CA VAL A 66 -3.19 4.83 -16.72
C VAL A 66 -3.90 3.86 -17.67
N ASP A 67 -3.45 2.62 -17.70
CA ASP A 67 -4.02 1.56 -18.55
C ASP A 67 -5.11 0.76 -17.84
N ALA A 68 -4.98 0.59 -16.52
CA ALA A 68 -5.94 -0.17 -15.73
C ALA A 68 -6.11 0.39 -14.32
N VAL A 69 -7.24 0.11 -13.70
CA VAL A 69 -7.51 0.43 -12.30
C VAL A 69 -8.03 -0.78 -11.54
N ILE A 70 -7.51 -0.99 -10.33
CA ILE A 70 -7.99 -2.00 -9.38
C ILE A 70 -8.47 -1.24 -8.15
N CYS A 71 -9.77 -1.32 -7.88
CA CYS A 71 -10.45 -0.46 -6.93
C CYS A 71 -11.23 -1.26 -5.89
N THR A 72 -11.30 -0.74 -4.66
CA THR A 72 -12.23 -1.24 -3.65
C THR A 72 -13.67 -0.99 -4.04
N ALA A 73 -14.57 -1.88 -3.58
CA ALA A 73 -16.01 -1.67 -3.67
C ALA A 73 -16.54 -0.71 -2.60
N ASP A 74 -15.73 -0.44 -1.56
CA ASP A 74 -16.15 0.38 -0.43
C ASP A 74 -16.29 1.86 -0.81
N GLY A 75 -17.35 2.47 -0.32
CA GLY A 75 -17.62 3.89 -0.53
C GLY A 75 -17.93 4.29 -1.98
N PRO A 76 -17.79 5.58 -2.29
CA PRO A 76 -18.19 6.13 -3.59
C PRO A 76 -17.12 6.05 -4.67
N VAL A 77 -15.87 5.68 -4.34
CA VAL A 77 -14.70 5.86 -5.21
C VAL A 77 -14.83 5.18 -6.57
N SER A 78 -15.45 4.01 -6.65
CA SER A 78 -15.67 3.32 -7.93
C SER A 78 -16.61 4.11 -8.88
N ARG A 79 -17.55 4.89 -8.33
CA ARG A 79 -18.42 5.80 -9.10
C ARG A 79 -17.64 7.00 -9.62
N GLU A 80 -16.72 7.52 -8.83
CA GLU A 80 -15.85 8.63 -9.26
C GLU A 80 -14.91 8.18 -10.40
N ILE A 81 -14.37 6.96 -10.32
CA ILE A 81 -13.59 6.34 -11.40
C ILE A 81 -14.45 6.20 -12.67
N ASP A 82 -15.69 5.71 -12.58
CA ASP A 82 -16.57 5.57 -13.74
C ASP A 82 -16.91 6.92 -14.40
N LYS A 83 -17.07 7.98 -13.60
CA LYS A 83 -17.28 9.34 -14.12
C LYS A 83 -16.04 9.84 -14.87
N ALA A 84 -14.84 9.66 -14.30
CA ALA A 84 -13.59 10.09 -14.90
C ALA A 84 -13.25 9.29 -16.18
N ALA A 85 -13.54 7.99 -16.19
CA ALA A 85 -13.30 7.12 -17.34
C ALA A 85 -14.08 7.52 -18.60
N LYS A 86 -15.18 8.29 -18.47
CA LYS A 86 -15.94 8.79 -19.64
C LYS A 86 -15.11 9.73 -20.51
N SER A 87 -14.20 10.50 -19.92
CA SER A 87 -13.32 11.46 -20.60
C SER A 87 -11.93 10.88 -20.93
N TYR A 88 -11.66 9.62 -20.52
CA TYR A 88 -10.35 8.99 -20.70
C TYR A 88 -10.46 7.61 -21.38
N LYS A 89 -10.19 7.58 -22.68
CA LYS A 89 -10.41 6.39 -23.53
C LYS A 89 -9.36 5.28 -23.39
N ASN A 90 -8.19 5.60 -22.80
CA ASN A 90 -7.08 4.64 -22.72
C ASN A 90 -7.19 3.66 -21.55
N LEU A 91 -8.19 3.81 -20.67
CA LEU A 91 -8.42 2.88 -19.57
C LEU A 91 -8.98 1.56 -20.10
N LYS A 92 -8.11 0.56 -20.23
CA LYS A 92 -8.44 -0.75 -20.82
C LYS A 92 -9.23 -1.65 -19.89
N VAL A 93 -8.87 -1.65 -18.59
CA VAL A 93 -9.36 -2.63 -17.61
C VAL A 93 -9.76 -1.95 -16.31
N LYS A 94 -10.93 -2.32 -15.80
CA LYS A 94 -11.42 -1.94 -14.48
C LYS A 94 -11.70 -3.19 -13.66
N ILE A 95 -11.08 -3.34 -12.50
CA ILE A 95 -11.21 -4.50 -11.61
C ILE A 95 -11.71 -4.04 -10.24
N MET A 96 -12.73 -4.69 -9.71
CA MET A 96 -13.31 -4.39 -8.40
C MET A 96 -12.97 -5.46 -7.39
N VAL A 97 -12.53 -5.04 -6.21
CA VAL A 97 -12.26 -5.89 -5.03
C VAL A 97 -13.42 -5.74 -4.05
N GLY A 98 -13.92 -6.86 -3.56
CA GLY A 98 -14.96 -6.91 -2.51
C GLY A 98 -16.37 -7.09 -3.04
N ALA A 99 -16.71 -6.62 -4.24
CA ALA A 99 -18.02 -6.79 -4.85
C ALA A 99 -17.95 -7.03 -6.37
N SER A 100 -19.13 -7.11 -6.99
CA SER A 100 -19.27 -7.15 -8.45
C SER A 100 -20.06 -5.95 -8.93
N ARG A 101 -19.67 -5.39 -10.08
CA ARG A 101 -20.34 -4.24 -10.70
C ARG A 101 -20.31 -4.38 -12.22
N LYS A 102 -21.40 -4.01 -12.89
CA LYS A 102 -21.47 -4.01 -14.36
C LYS A 102 -20.37 -3.13 -14.95
N GLY A 103 -19.65 -3.66 -15.94
CA GLY A 103 -18.51 -2.98 -16.57
C GLY A 103 -17.19 -3.05 -15.79
N TRP A 104 -17.14 -3.87 -14.75
CA TRP A 104 -15.95 -4.15 -13.97
C TRP A 104 -15.73 -5.66 -13.86
N HIS A 105 -14.48 -6.09 -13.92
CA HIS A 105 -14.08 -7.45 -13.54
C HIS A 105 -14.17 -7.62 -12.02
N SER A 106 -14.51 -8.81 -11.56
CA SER A 106 -14.62 -9.10 -10.13
C SER A 106 -13.39 -9.85 -9.64
N PHE A 107 -12.48 -9.16 -8.95
CA PHE A 107 -11.24 -9.74 -8.43
C PHE A 107 -11.48 -11.04 -7.65
N ASN A 108 -12.32 -10.98 -6.63
CA ASN A 108 -12.54 -12.10 -5.73
C ASN A 108 -13.19 -13.32 -6.40
N LYS A 109 -14.03 -13.09 -7.42
CA LYS A 109 -14.68 -14.17 -8.17
C LYS A 109 -13.76 -14.79 -9.21
N GLU A 110 -12.97 -13.98 -9.89
CA GLU A 110 -12.23 -14.41 -11.08
C GLU A 110 -10.83 -14.98 -10.76
N VAL A 111 -10.08 -14.35 -9.84
CA VAL A 111 -8.69 -14.77 -9.50
C VAL A 111 -8.59 -16.23 -9.06
N LYS A 112 -9.63 -16.78 -8.43
CA LYS A 112 -9.61 -18.15 -7.92
C LYS A 112 -9.43 -19.22 -9.01
N TYR A 113 -9.83 -18.92 -10.24
CA TYR A 113 -9.75 -19.84 -11.38
C TYR A 113 -8.36 -19.91 -12.04
N PHE A 114 -7.47 -19.01 -11.66
CA PHE A 114 -6.14 -18.95 -12.26
C PHE A 114 -5.12 -19.81 -11.51
N SER A 115 -4.15 -20.34 -12.27
CA SER A 115 -3.08 -21.16 -11.73
C SER A 115 -2.19 -20.39 -10.75
N SER A 116 -1.70 -21.07 -9.73
CA SER A 116 -0.64 -20.56 -8.85
C SER A 116 0.76 -20.75 -9.43
N HIS A 117 0.90 -21.43 -10.56
CA HIS A 117 2.14 -21.51 -11.31
C HIS A 117 2.22 -20.32 -12.26
N PHE A 118 3.22 -19.48 -12.09
CA PHE A 118 3.47 -18.30 -12.92
C PHE A 118 4.80 -18.48 -13.66
N ARG A 119 4.76 -18.45 -14.99
CA ARG A 119 5.98 -18.48 -15.82
C ARG A 119 6.56 -17.08 -15.90
N ARG A 120 7.77 -16.90 -15.38
CA ARG A 120 8.46 -15.62 -15.46
C ARG A 120 8.70 -15.21 -16.90
N PRO A 121 8.37 -13.96 -17.29
CA PRO A 121 8.67 -13.45 -18.62
C PRO A 121 10.18 -13.50 -18.92
N THR A 122 10.52 -13.81 -20.17
CA THR A 122 11.90 -13.91 -20.67
C THR A 122 12.08 -13.04 -21.94
N GLY A 123 13.31 -12.91 -22.42
CA GLY A 123 13.62 -12.09 -23.60
C GLY A 123 13.27 -10.63 -23.36
N GLU A 124 12.68 -9.99 -24.35
CA GLU A 124 12.28 -8.58 -24.30
C GLU A 124 11.25 -8.25 -23.20
N ASN A 125 10.46 -9.26 -22.81
CA ASN A 125 9.49 -9.14 -21.74
C ASN A 125 10.08 -9.37 -20.34
N ALA A 126 11.37 -9.75 -20.23
CA ALA A 126 12.02 -9.90 -18.95
C ALA A 126 12.03 -8.56 -18.18
N VAL A 127 11.82 -8.65 -16.87
CA VAL A 127 11.81 -7.49 -15.99
C VAL A 127 13.23 -7.23 -15.51
N GLY A 128 13.76 -6.05 -15.81
CA GLY A 128 15.10 -5.59 -15.43
C GLY A 128 15.05 -4.61 -14.26
N GLY A 129 16.18 -4.50 -13.54
CA GLY A 129 16.28 -3.59 -12.39
C GLY A 129 16.10 -2.10 -12.71
N SER A 130 16.34 -1.70 -13.96
CA SER A 130 16.18 -0.31 -14.42
C SER A 130 14.79 0.00 -14.99
N ASP A 131 13.93 -1.02 -15.17
CA ASP A 131 12.56 -0.80 -15.64
C ASP A 131 11.76 -0.02 -14.60
N PRO A 132 10.84 0.87 -15.02
CA PRO A 132 9.91 1.52 -14.10
C PRO A 132 9.05 0.51 -13.36
N SER A 133 8.89 0.68 -12.05
CA SER A 133 8.10 -0.22 -11.21
C SER A 133 6.95 0.47 -10.48
N ILE A 134 7.17 1.72 -10.06
CA ILE A 134 6.22 2.47 -9.24
C ILE A 134 6.21 3.93 -9.66
N MET A 135 5.03 4.52 -9.67
CA MET A 135 4.81 5.95 -9.80
C MET A 135 4.00 6.48 -8.63
N PHE A 136 4.48 7.56 -8.01
CA PHE A 136 3.75 8.27 -6.96
C PHE A 136 3.31 9.63 -7.45
N PHE A 137 2.06 10.00 -7.13
CA PHE A 137 1.59 11.37 -7.19
C PHE A 137 1.94 12.06 -5.88
N THR A 138 2.87 12.99 -5.92
CA THR A 138 3.35 13.73 -4.75
C THR A 138 2.76 15.13 -4.71
N SER A 139 2.55 15.69 -3.50
CA SER A 139 2.20 17.09 -3.33
C SER A 139 3.34 17.96 -3.89
N GLY A 140 3.07 18.67 -4.98
CA GLY A 140 4.01 19.62 -5.56
C GLY A 140 3.80 21.03 -5.00
N THR A 141 4.75 21.93 -5.29
CA THR A 141 4.61 23.38 -5.04
C THR A 141 3.62 24.05 -6.00
N THR A 142 3.10 23.33 -6.99
CA THR A 142 2.10 23.76 -7.97
C THR A 142 0.75 23.16 -7.66
N SER A 143 -0.33 23.67 -8.27
CA SER A 143 -1.73 23.27 -8.04
C SER A 143 -2.02 21.78 -8.31
N TYR A 144 -1.19 21.11 -9.10
CA TYR A 144 -1.38 19.70 -9.46
C TYR A 144 -0.25 18.81 -8.94
N PRO A 145 -0.56 17.58 -8.48
CA PRO A 145 0.45 16.63 -8.03
C PRO A 145 1.46 16.29 -9.14
N LYS A 146 2.74 16.22 -8.76
CA LYS A 146 3.82 15.75 -9.66
C LYS A 146 3.95 14.24 -9.58
N ILE A 147 4.51 13.65 -10.65
CA ILE A 147 4.78 12.21 -10.71
C ILE A 147 6.26 11.96 -10.41
N THR A 148 6.52 11.10 -9.43
CA THR A 148 7.84 10.55 -9.15
C THR A 148 7.84 9.08 -9.55
N THR A 149 8.81 8.68 -10.38
CA THR A 149 8.92 7.29 -10.86
C THR A 149 10.15 6.63 -10.25
N HIS A 150 9.96 5.41 -9.72
CA HIS A 150 11.02 4.55 -9.24
C HIS A 150 11.12 3.27 -10.08
N ASN A 151 12.31 2.69 -10.14
CA ASN A 151 12.58 1.44 -10.83
C ASN A 151 12.55 0.23 -9.87
N PHE A 152 12.83 -0.97 -10.39
CA PHE A 152 12.82 -2.20 -9.57
C PHE A 152 13.97 -2.31 -8.56
N LYS A 153 14.89 -1.35 -8.51
CA LYS A 153 15.90 -1.26 -7.43
C LYS A 153 15.39 -0.55 -6.18
N TYR A 154 14.29 0.22 -6.30
CA TYR A 154 13.67 0.94 -5.19
C TYR A 154 13.42 0.08 -3.93
N PRO A 155 12.85 -1.14 -4.05
CA PRO A 155 12.67 -2.01 -2.89
C PRO A 155 13.96 -2.32 -2.13
N LEU A 156 15.08 -2.49 -2.82
CA LEU A 156 16.37 -2.83 -2.20
C LEU A 156 16.87 -1.72 -1.27
N GLY A 157 16.66 -0.45 -1.63
CA GLY A 157 17.01 0.70 -0.78
C GLY A 157 16.27 0.71 0.57
N HIS A 158 15.10 0.11 0.63
CA HIS A 158 14.30 0.05 1.86
C HIS A 158 14.70 -1.07 2.83
N TYR A 159 15.60 -1.96 2.44
CA TYR A 159 16.22 -2.91 3.37
C TYR A 159 16.89 -2.19 4.54
N VAL A 160 17.67 -1.15 4.25
CA VAL A 160 18.36 -0.34 5.28
C VAL A 160 17.36 0.32 6.23
N THR A 161 16.29 0.90 5.69
CA THR A 161 15.23 1.53 6.49
C THR A 161 14.53 0.51 7.41
N ALA A 162 14.19 -0.66 6.88
CA ALA A 162 13.50 -1.68 7.67
C ALA A 162 14.39 -2.28 8.73
N LYS A 163 15.64 -2.63 8.38
CA LYS A 163 16.56 -3.32 9.29
C LYS A 163 17.08 -2.40 10.40
N TYR A 164 17.47 -1.17 10.08
CA TYR A 164 18.22 -0.33 11.03
C TYR A 164 17.36 0.77 11.66
N TRP A 165 16.31 1.23 11.00
CA TRP A 165 15.43 2.25 11.57
C TRP A 165 14.15 1.64 12.16
N HIS A 166 13.40 0.83 11.40
CA HIS A 166 12.25 0.09 11.95
C HIS A 166 12.70 -1.04 12.88
N GLN A 167 13.92 -1.55 12.71
CA GLN A 167 14.49 -2.68 13.45
C GLN A 167 13.58 -3.91 13.42
N VAL A 168 13.05 -4.21 12.23
CA VAL A 168 12.19 -5.39 12.06
C VAL A 168 12.99 -6.67 12.15
N ASP A 169 12.38 -7.68 12.76
CA ASP A 169 12.95 -9.00 12.98
C ASP A 169 12.18 -10.04 12.16
N PRO A 170 12.83 -11.07 11.56
CA PRO A 170 12.17 -12.16 10.87
C PRO A 170 11.09 -12.88 11.70
N ASP A 171 11.34 -13.01 13.01
CA ASP A 171 10.39 -13.64 13.95
C ASP A 171 9.38 -12.63 14.52
N GLY A 172 9.50 -11.35 14.14
CA GLY A 172 8.69 -10.25 14.63
C GLY A 172 7.49 -9.94 13.74
N ILE A 173 6.59 -9.13 14.29
CA ILE A 173 5.42 -8.61 13.60
C ILE A 173 5.52 -7.09 13.52
N HIS A 174 5.61 -6.56 12.30
CA HIS A 174 5.66 -5.12 12.04
C HIS A 174 4.27 -4.56 11.73
N PHE A 175 3.88 -3.51 12.44
CA PHE A 175 2.65 -2.78 12.19
C PHE A 175 2.94 -1.31 11.83
N ALA A 176 2.62 -0.91 10.61
CA ALA A 176 2.71 0.50 10.19
C ALA A 176 1.33 1.05 9.85
N ILE A 177 0.97 2.17 10.48
CA ILE A 177 -0.24 2.92 10.14
C ILE A 177 0.06 3.82 8.95
N SER A 178 -0.52 3.46 7.81
CA SER A 178 -0.50 4.25 6.58
C SER A 178 -1.62 3.79 5.65
N ASP A 179 -2.21 4.72 4.90
CA ASP A 179 -3.07 4.40 3.77
C ASP A 179 -2.25 3.85 2.60
N THR A 180 -2.79 2.87 1.88
CA THR A 180 -2.11 2.23 0.74
C THR A 180 -1.92 3.14 -0.47
N GLY A 181 -2.61 4.27 -0.51
CA GLY A 181 -2.41 5.30 -1.53
C GLY A 181 -1.18 6.19 -1.32
N TRP A 182 -0.47 6.04 -0.20
CA TRP A 182 0.71 6.83 0.13
C TRP A 182 2.00 6.03 0.02
N GLY A 183 3.09 6.70 -0.34
CA GLY A 183 4.42 6.08 -0.44
C GLY A 183 4.84 5.35 0.84
N LYS A 184 4.46 5.86 2.01
CA LYS A 184 4.72 5.22 3.32
C LYS A 184 4.21 3.76 3.38
N ALA A 185 3.10 3.43 2.70
CA ALA A 185 2.63 2.06 2.68
C ALA A 185 3.59 1.10 1.98
N LEU A 186 4.37 1.58 1.02
CA LEU A 186 5.30 0.75 0.28
C LEU A 186 6.64 0.57 1.02
N TRP A 187 7.24 1.66 1.49
CA TRP A 187 8.51 1.58 2.22
C TRP A 187 8.34 1.21 3.70
N GLY A 188 7.17 1.46 4.28
CA GLY A 188 6.90 1.23 5.71
C GLY A 188 6.24 -0.09 6.03
N LYS A 189 5.72 -0.83 5.06
CA LYS A 189 5.06 -2.12 5.33
C LYS A 189 4.99 -3.07 4.13
N ILE A 190 5.95 -3.01 3.21
CA ILE A 190 6.07 -4.00 2.13
C ILE A 190 7.53 -4.39 1.90
N TYR A 191 8.31 -3.52 1.26
CA TYR A 191 9.56 -3.91 0.62
C TYR A 191 10.66 -4.27 1.62
N GLY A 192 11.06 -3.32 2.43
CA GLY A 192 12.13 -3.54 3.40
C GLY A 192 11.78 -4.61 4.42
N GLN A 193 10.54 -4.59 4.90
CA GLN A 193 10.05 -5.56 5.88
C GLN A 193 10.08 -6.99 5.31
N TRP A 194 9.64 -7.19 4.08
CA TRP A 194 9.71 -8.52 3.45
C TRP A 194 11.13 -8.94 3.06
N LEU A 195 12.02 -7.99 2.73
CA LEU A 195 13.43 -8.30 2.53
C LEU A 195 14.13 -8.69 3.85
N CYS A 196 13.60 -8.25 4.98
CA CYS A 196 14.03 -8.66 6.32
C CYS A 196 13.21 -9.87 6.85
N GLU A 197 12.38 -10.50 6.01
CA GLU A 197 11.56 -11.68 6.35
C GLU A 197 10.52 -11.44 7.46
N ALA A 198 10.25 -10.17 7.80
CA ALA A 198 9.30 -9.81 8.85
C ALA A 198 7.85 -10.05 8.45
N CYS A 199 7.03 -10.46 9.41
CA CYS A 199 5.59 -10.50 9.27
C CYS A 199 5.01 -9.08 9.26
N ILE A 200 4.12 -8.78 8.30
CA ILE A 200 3.43 -7.50 8.21
C ILE A 200 2.01 -7.65 8.76
N PHE A 201 1.73 -6.91 9.83
CA PHE A 201 0.37 -6.81 10.35
C PHE A 201 -0.42 -5.76 9.56
N THR A 202 -1.63 -6.15 9.13
CA THR A 202 -2.55 -5.28 8.40
C THR A 202 -3.87 -5.21 9.14
N TYR A 203 -4.29 -4.00 9.48
CA TYR A 203 -5.57 -3.73 10.10
C TYR A 203 -6.33 -2.70 9.26
N ASP A 204 -7.51 -3.08 8.77
CA ASP A 204 -8.38 -2.20 7.98
C ASP A 204 -9.43 -1.57 8.89
N PHE A 205 -9.50 -0.25 8.89
CA PHE A 205 -10.45 0.56 9.66
C PHE A 205 -10.90 1.76 8.82
N ASP A 206 -12.12 2.21 9.05
CA ASP A 206 -12.63 3.42 8.40
C ASP A 206 -12.27 4.67 9.20
N ASN A 207 -12.43 4.63 10.51
CA ASN A 207 -12.05 5.70 11.41
C ASN A 207 -10.93 5.24 12.33
N PHE A 208 -9.98 6.14 12.59
CA PHE A 208 -8.90 5.87 13.53
C PHE A 208 -9.44 5.86 14.97
N ASP A 209 -9.21 4.76 15.68
CA ASP A 209 -9.42 4.65 17.14
C ASP A 209 -8.13 4.16 17.81
N ALA A 210 -7.54 5.02 18.64
CA ALA A 210 -6.30 4.69 19.36
C ALA A 210 -6.47 3.51 20.31
N LYS A 211 -7.65 3.30 20.87
CA LYS A 211 -7.97 2.15 21.75
C LYS A 211 -7.87 0.84 20.97
N GLU A 212 -8.50 0.78 19.79
CA GLU A 212 -8.43 -0.40 18.94
C GLU A 212 -6.99 -0.71 18.51
N ILE A 213 -6.21 0.32 18.15
CA ILE A 213 -4.80 0.12 17.78
C ILE A 213 -3.99 -0.47 18.93
N LEU A 214 -4.16 0.06 20.16
CA LEU A 214 -3.47 -0.48 21.35
C LEU A 214 -3.88 -1.91 21.64
N GLN A 215 -5.17 -2.24 21.51
CA GLN A 215 -5.68 -3.62 21.63
C GLN A 215 -5.08 -4.56 20.56
N MET A 216 -4.89 -4.08 19.33
CA MET A 216 -4.25 -4.89 18.29
C MET A 216 -2.77 -5.13 18.59
N ILE A 217 -2.05 -4.12 19.10
CA ILE A 217 -0.65 -4.26 19.52
C ILE A 217 -0.53 -5.34 20.62
N GLU A 218 -1.36 -5.25 21.65
CA GLU A 218 -1.40 -6.21 22.75
C GLU A 218 -1.78 -7.62 22.28
N LYS A 219 -2.90 -7.74 21.58
CA LYS A 219 -3.48 -9.03 21.16
C LYS A 219 -2.57 -9.82 20.22
N TYR A 220 -1.96 -9.15 19.26
CA TYR A 220 -1.12 -9.80 18.25
C TYR A 220 0.37 -9.74 18.57
N LYS A 221 0.74 -9.24 19.75
CA LYS A 221 2.13 -9.14 20.20
C LYS A 221 3.02 -8.47 19.14
N ILE A 222 2.57 -7.30 18.67
CA ILE A 222 3.32 -6.50 17.70
C ILE A 222 4.69 -6.16 18.27
N THR A 223 5.74 -6.40 17.48
CA THR A 223 7.13 -6.17 17.92
C THR A 223 7.67 -4.81 17.50
N THR A 224 7.28 -4.33 16.32
CA THR A 224 7.70 -3.00 15.85
C THR A 224 6.50 -2.22 15.32
N PHE A 225 6.41 -0.94 15.72
CA PHE A 225 5.28 -0.09 15.39
C PHE A 225 5.72 1.22 14.73
N CYS A 226 5.10 1.58 13.61
CA CYS A 226 5.36 2.85 12.92
C CYS A 226 4.05 3.60 12.66
N ALA A 227 3.94 4.81 13.17
CA ALA A 227 2.76 5.65 12.96
C ALA A 227 3.15 7.12 12.70
N PRO A 228 2.26 7.95 12.11
CA PRO A 228 2.51 9.38 12.04
C PRO A 228 2.39 10.03 13.42
N PRO A 229 3.01 11.21 13.65
CA PRO A 229 2.94 11.95 14.91
C PRO A 229 1.51 12.21 15.41
N THR A 230 0.56 12.38 14.50
CA THR A 230 -0.86 12.55 14.83
C THR A 230 -1.43 11.38 15.63
N VAL A 231 -1.00 10.15 15.36
CA VAL A 231 -1.39 8.94 16.10
C VAL A 231 -0.84 9.00 17.52
N TYR A 232 0.44 9.30 17.69
CA TYR A 232 1.07 9.41 19.01
C TYR A 232 0.47 10.53 19.84
N ARG A 233 0.09 11.65 19.20
CA ARG A 233 -0.61 12.76 19.86
C ARG A 233 -1.90 12.32 20.53
N VAL A 234 -2.65 11.40 19.92
CA VAL A 234 -3.85 10.82 20.52
C VAL A 234 -3.47 9.81 21.61
N MET A 235 -2.51 8.93 21.33
CA MET A 235 -2.11 7.85 22.25
C MET A 235 -1.57 8.38 23.59
N VAL A 236 -0.83 9.49 23.62
CA VAL A 236 -0.29 10.04 24.90
C VAL A 236 -1.38 10.50 25.87
N HIS A 237 -2.61 10.70 25.41
CA HIS A 237 -3.76 11.00 26.26
C HIS A 237 -4.50 9.75 26.76
N MET A 238 -4.13 8.57 26.27
CA MET A 238 -4.67 7.30 26.74
C MET A 238 -4.00 6.82 28.03
N LYS A 239 -4.67 5.92 28.74
CA LYS A 239 -4.08 5.18 29.88
C LYS A 239 -3.30 3.98 29.32
N LEU A 240 -2.05 4.21 28.90
CA LEU A 240 -1.22 3.21 28.22
C LEU A 240 -0.86 2.04 29.13
N ASP A 241 -0.81 2.27 30.44
CA ASP A 241 -0.62 1.29 31.50
C ASP A 241 -1.70 0.18 31.55
N LYS A 242 -2.83 0.39 30.88
CA LYS A 242 -3.90 -0.61 30.77
C LYS A 242 -3.68 -1.65 29.66
N TYR A 243 -2.64 -1.49 28.84
CA TYR A 243 -2.35 -2.36 27.72
C TYR A 243 -0.98 -3.00 27.89
N ASP A 244 -0.88 -4.30 27.59
CA ASP A 244 0.40 -4.98 27.55
C ASP A 244 1.16 -4.65 26.26
N LEU A 245 2.06 -3.68 26.36
CA LEU A 245 2.93 -3.24 25.28
C LEU A 245 4.33 -3.87 25.36
N SER A 246 4.55 -4.85 26.22
CA SER A 246 5.85 -5.49 26.47
C SER A 246 6.45 -6.20 25.25
N SER A 247 5.62 -6.53 24.26
CA SER A 247 6.09 -7.11 23.00
C SER A 247 6.79 -6.11 22.08
N LEU A 248 6.54 -4.80 22.26
CA LEU A 248 7.20 -3.77 21.45
C LEU A 248 8.69 -3.75 21.71
N GLN A 249 9.49 -3.71 20.66
CA GLN A 249 10.95 -3.61 20.69
C GLN A 249 11.40 -2.26 20.12
N ASN A 250 10.66 -1.73 19.14
CA ASN A 250 10.96 -0.43 18.55
C ASN A 250 9.69 0.28 18.07
N VAL A 251 9.68 1.59 18.27
CA VAL A 251 8.58 2.48 17.88
C VAL A 251 9.14 3.63 17.06
N THR A 252 8.60 3.84 15.86
CA THR A 252 9.09 4.85 14.92
C THR A 252 7.97 5.77 14.44
N THR A 253 8.34 6.97 14.00
CA THR A 253 7.39 7.94 13.44
C THR A 253 7.90 8.55 12.15
N ALA A 254 6.99 8.82 11.23
CA ALA A 254 7.31 9.51 9.97
C ALA A 254 6.06 10.14 9.34
N GLY A 255 6.30 11.13 8.49
CA GLY A 255 5.28 11.81 7.70
C GLY A 255 5.09 13.27 8.09
N GLU A 256 5.38 13.61 9.35
CA GLU A 256 5.30 14.96 9.91
C GLU A 256 6.44 15.18 10.89
N ALA A 257 6.68 16.42 11.30
CA ALA A 257 7.58 16.71 12.42
C ALA A 257 6.93 16.26 13.74
N LEU A 258 7.69 15.52 14.55
CA LEU A 258 7.26 15.12 15.88
C LEU A 258 7.50 16.28 16.86
N ASN A 259 6.46 16.67 17.59
CA ASN A 259 6.60 17.64 18.69
C ASN A 259 7.40 16.98 19.83
N PRO A 260 8.48 17.63 20.35
CA PRO A 260 9.27 17.11 21.46
C PRO A 260 8.44 16.74 22.69
N GLU A 261 7.43 17.52 23.03
CA GLU A 261 6.53 17.25 24.17
C GLU A 261 5.79 15.92 24.02
N ILE A 262 5.36 15.59 22.81
CA ILE A 262 4.68 14.31 22.52
C ILE A 262 5.67 13.14 22.65
N TYR A 263 6.90 13.33 22.17
CA TYR A 263 7.97 12.33 22.33
C TYR A 263 8.24 12.07 23.80
N GLU A 264 8.50 13.11 24.61
CA GLU A 264 8.80 12.95 26.03
C GLU A 264 7.64 12.31 26.81
N LYS A 265 6.41 12.69 26.53
CA LYS A 265 5.22 12.09 27.15
C LYS A 265 5.05 10.61 26.78
N PHE A 266 5.28 10.28 25.51
CA PHE A 266 5.17 8.89 25.07
C PHE A 266 6.26 8.02 25.69
N LYS A 267 7.50 8.51 25.67
CA LYS A 267 8.66 7.86 26.28
C LYS A 267 8.48 7.63 27.78
N ALA A 268 8.02 8.65 28.52
CA ALA A 268 7.78 8.55 29.97
C ALA A 268 6.73 7.48 30.32
N LYS A 269 5.75 7.23 29.42
CA LYS A 269 4.68 6.24 29.63
C LYS A 269 5.01 4.84 29.15
N THR A 270 5.91 4.68 28.20
CA THR A 270 6.14 3.41 27.52
C THR A 270 7.61 2.94 27.57
N GLY A 271 8.55 3.83 27.85
CA GLY A 271 9.98 3.56 27.82
C GLY A 271 10.64 3.71 26.43
N PHE A 272 9.86 4.00 25.36
CA PHE A 272 10.33 4.13 23.97
C PHE A 272 10.61 5.56 23.56
#